data_fc7dc3cf95e7ba82953a5ae15d42271b
#
_entry.id   fc7dc3cf95e7ba82953a5ae15d42271b
#
_cell.length_a   1.000
_cell.length_b   1.000
_cell.length_c   1.000
_cell.angle_alpha   90.00
_cell.angle_beta   90.00
_cell.angle_gamma   90.00
#
_symmetry.space_group_name_H-M   'P 1'
#
loop_
_entity.id
_entity.type
_entity.pdbx_description
1 polymer ?
#
loop_
_entity_poly.entity_id
_entity_poly.type
_entity_poly.pdbx_seq_one_letter_code
_entity_poly.pdbx_strand_id
1 'polypeptide(L)'
;MKTDLESARGFAITLGHRAVQDVRRDGFRQLRNYVDMCAILAKKETQKRFFDYAQKLLERTDSLYYGLVRRLVEEVREEVICNVGINLGFDSLIYVASRIKAEGNRDTSWSNVAIADAEGLDAAVSAAENAGSFTWVFALTRPLTARTVQIIRNHPYSVFFVLADPALMTPETVMLLEPCVNAVELLFLHEPELTSEACEAARDMKHRKMFCGFLVELDEAGATQAMQPDWLDVLAQYSMFCIYARKPDMTEETSRNLHTQIVHSREEVVQVPLLLFDWEEDLRQIGAVASPGAVPGRCLPEGETFPLNLD
;
A
#
# COMPACT_ATOMS: atom_id res chain seq x y z
N MET A 1 -3.54 -23.83 -16.87
CA MET A 1 -3.59 -23.02 -15.62
C MET A 1 -2.65 -21.82 -15.68
N LYS A 2 -1.32 -21.98 -15.80
CA LYS A 2 -0.38 -20.82 -15.87
C LYS A 2 -0.76 -19.85 -17.00
N THR A 3 -1.06 -20.37 -18.18
CA THR A 3 -1.52 -19.61 -19.36
C THR A 3 -2.83 -18.82 -19.12
N ASP A 4 -3.77 -19.38 -18.34
CA ASP A 4 -5.04 -18.71 -18.03
C ASP A 4 -4.83 -17.55 -17.06
N LEU A 5 -3.92 -17.71 -16.08
CA LEU A 5 -3.57 -16.65 -15.14
C LEU A 5 -2.83 -15.51 -15.85
N GLU A 6 -1.90 -15.83 -16.72
CA GLU A 6 -1.16 -14.86 -17.53
C GLU A 6 -2.10 -14.07 -18.46
N SER A 7 -3.05 -14.75 -19.10
CA SER A 7 -4.05 -14.10 -19.96
C SER A 7 -4.97 -13.17 -19.16
N ALA A 8 -5.45 -13.62 -18.01
CA ALA A 8 -6.30 -12.81 -17.13
C ALA A 8 -5.55 -11.57 -16.61
N ARG A 9 -4.27 -11.72 -16.24
CA ARG A 9 -3.42 -10.62 -15.82
C ARG A 9 -3.15 -9.63 -16.96
N GLY A 10 -2.84 -10.12 -18.17
CA GLY A 10 -2.67 -9.29 -19.36
C GLY A 10 -3.89 -8.44 -19.67
N PHE A 11 -5.09 -9.02 -19.51
CA PHE A 11 -6.36 -8.28 -19.63
C PHE A 11 -6.49 -7.21 -18.52
N ALA A 12 -6.19 -7.55 -17.26
CA ALA A 12 -6.24 -6.61 -16.14
C ALA A 12 -5.27 -5.43 -16.35
N ILE A 13 -4.05 -5.68 -16.85
CA ILE A 13 -3.07 -4.65 -17.20
C ILE A 13 -3.62 -3.70 -18.25
N THR A 14 -4.16 -4.25 -19.36
CA THR A 14 -4.73 -3.45 -20.44
C THR A 14 -5.89 -2.59 -19.96
N LEU A 15 -6.77 -3.16 -19.12
CA LEU A 15 -7.90 -2.45 -18.53
C LEU A 15 -7.41 -1.36 -17.55
N GLY A 16 -6.39 -1.64 -16.75
CA GLY A 16 -5.79 -0.69 -15.82
C GLY A 16 -5.22 0.54 -16.53
N HIS A 17 -4.41 0.35 -17.57
CA HIS A 17 -3.88 1.46 -18.37
C HIS A 17 -5.00 2.30 -18.98
N ARG A 18 -5.99 1.65 -19.57
CA ARG A 18 -7.14 2.36 -20.14
C ARG A 18 -7.90 3.14 -19.05
N ALA A 19 -8.13 2.54 -17.90
CA ALA A 19 -8.82 3.21 -16.80
C ALA A 19 -8.08 4.47 -16.33
N VAL A 20 -6.75 4.41 -16.17
CA VAL A 20 -5.94 5.58 -15.79
C VAL A 20 -6.05 6.69 -16.85
N GLN A 21 -5.95 6.35 -18.14
CA GLN A 21 -6.05 7.32 -19.24
C GLN A 21 -7.44 7.94 -19.33
N ASP A 22 -8.49 7.13 -19.20
CA ASP A 22 -9.88 7.61 -19.26
C ASP A 22 -10.21 8.50 -18.05
N VAL A 23 -9.74 8.14 -16.83
CA VAL A 23 -9.92 8.98 -15.63
C VAL A 23 -9.17 10.30 -15.75
N ARG A 24 -7.96 10.32 -16.33
CA ARG A 24 -7.24 11.58 -16.61
C ARG A 24 -8.02 12.50 -17.56
N ARG A 25 -8.73 11.94 -18.55
CA ARG A 25 -9.45 12.71 -19.55
C ARG A 25 -10.82 13.19 -19.09
N ASP A 26 -11.64 12.29 -18.51
CA ASP A 26 -13.06 12.52 -18.21
C ASP A 26 -13.40 12.46 -16.70
N GLY A 27 -12.39 12.26 -15.83
CA GLY A 27 -12.49 12.37 -14.38
C GLY A 27 -13.48 11.40 -13.73
N PHE A 28 -14.37 11.93 -12.89
CA PHE A 28 -15.23 11.19 -11.95
C PHE A 28 -16.19 10.19 -12.60
N ARG A 29 -16.75 10.54 -13.76
CA ARG A 29 -17.70 9.66 -14.46
C ARG A 29 -17.05 8.34 -14.86
N GLN A 30 -15.81 8.40 -15.34
CA GLN A 30 -15.11 7.21 -15.77
C GLN A 30 -14.75 6.31 -14.58
N LEU A 31 -14.34 6.90 -13.46
CA LEU A 31 -14.08 6.13 -12.24
C LEU A 31 -15.31 5.31 -11.82
N ARG A 32 -16.49 5.92 -11.77
CA ARG A 32 -17.75 5.20 -11.44
C ARG A 32 -18.03 4.10 -12.46
N ASN A 33 -17.91 4.38 -13.74
CA ASN A 33 -18.15 3.38 -14.79
C ASN A 33 -17.24 2.15 -14.64
N TYR A 34 -15.96 2.35 -14.27
CA TYR A 34 -15.03 1.23 -14.02
C TYR A 34 -15.41 0.43 -12.78
N VAL A 35 -15.79 1.09 -11.68
CA VAL A 35 -16.25 0.41 -10.47
C VAL A 35 -17.52 -0.39 -10.74
N ASP A 36 -18.49 0.19 -11.44
CA ASP A 36 -19.75 -0.47 -11.82
C ASP A 36 -19.50 -1.68 -12.72
N MET A 37 -18.60 -1.56 -13.71
CA MET A 37 -18.20 -2.67 -14.56
C MET A 37 -17.53 -3.79 -13.75
N CYS A 38 -16.63 -3.45 -12.83
CA CYS A 38 -15.98 -4.43 -11.97
C CYS A 38 -16.96 -5.12 -11.02
N ALA A 39 -17.97 -4.39 -10.51
CA ALA A 39 -19.04 -4.95 -9.68
C ALA A 39 -19.84 -6.02 -10.46
N ILE A 40 -20.19 -5.75 -11.73
CA ILE A 40 -20.87 -6.71 -12.61
C ILE A 40 -20.01 -7.96 -12.87
N LEU A 41 -18.69 -7.79 -13.00
CA LEU A 41 -17.75 -8.88 -13.28
C LEU A 41 -17.37 -9.69 -12.01
N ALA A 42 -17.69 -9.19 -10.82
CA ALA A 42 -17.37 -9.83 -9.56
C ALA A 42 -18.14 -11.14 -9.38
N LYS A 43 -17.41 -12.25 -9.22
CA LYS A 43 -18.02 -13.60 -9.07
C LYS A 43 -18.04 -14.07 -7.63
N LYS A 44 -17.01 -13.72 -6.83
CA LYS A 44 -16.89 -14.14 -5.43
C LYS A 44 -17.59 -13.14 -4.52
N GLU A 45 -18.15 -13.62 -3.42
CA GLU A 45 -18.83 -12.78 -2.43
C GLU A 45 -17.93 -11.66 -1.88
N THR A 46 -16.66 -11.96 -1.61
CA THR A 46 -15.69 -10.95 -1.18
C THR A 46 -15.47 -9.85 -2.21
N GLN A 47 -15.43 -10.21 -3.50
CA GLN A 47 -15.31 -9.24 -4.61
C GLN A 47 -16.55 -8.35 -4.70
N LYS A 48 -17.75 -8.95 -4.59
CA LYS A 48 -19.01 -8.21 -4.62
C LYS A 48 -19.04 -7.18 -3.50
N ARG A 49 -18.82 -7.61 -2.25
CA ARG A 49 -18.77 -6.70 -1.09
C ARG A 49 -17.79 -5.55 -1.27
N PHE A 50 -16.59 -5.84 -1.83
CA PHE A 50 -15.60 -4.79 -2.10
C PHE A 50 -16.14 -3.77 -3.10
N PHE A 51 -16.71 -4.20 -4.22
CA PHE A 51 -17.22 -3.28 -5.23
C PHE A 51 -18.51 -2.59 -4.81
N ASP A 52 -19.40 -3.25 -4.05
CA ASP A 52 -20.57 -2.63 -3.44
C ASP A 52 -20.16 -1.48 -2.49
N TYR A 53 -19.12 -1.71 -1.69
CA TYR A 53 -18.56 -0.67 -0.82
C TYR A 53 -17.94 0.47 -1.62
N ALA A 54 -17.15 0.16 -2.66
CA ALA A 54 -16.56 1.17 -3.54
C ALA A 54 -17.64 2.00 -4.27
N GLN A 55 -18.73 1.38 -4.75
CA GLN A 55 -19.88 2.08 -5.33
C GLN A 55 -20.50 3.05 -4.32
N LYS A 56 -20.75 2.58 -3.09
CA LYS A 56 -21.28 3.42 -2.00
C LYS A 56 -20.40 4.65 -1.74
N LEU A 57 -19.07 4.46 -1.68
CA LEU A 57 -18.13 5.56 -1.47
C LEU A 57 -18.15 6.59 -2.63
N LEU A 58 -18.48 6.16 -3.84
CA LEU A 58 -18.54 7.01 -5.04
C LEU A 58 -19.96 7.53 -5.37
N GLU A 59 -20.99 7.22 -4.58
CA GLU A 59 -22.33 7.77 -4.77
C GLU A 59 -22.37 9.29 -4.62
N ARG A 60 -21.58 9.80 -3.67
CA ARG A 60 -21.51 11.24 -3.38
C ARG A 60 -20.47 11.91 -4.27
N THR A 61 -20.84 13.02 -4.89
CA THR A 61 -19.95 13.80 -5.77
C THR A 61 -18.83 14.52 -5.02
N ASP A 62 -18.97 14.68 -3.71
CA ASP A 62 -18.00 15.29 -2.78
C ASP A 62 -17.17 14.24 -2.02
N SER A 63 -17.20 12.99 -2.46
CA SER A 63 -16.43 11.91 -1.86
C SER A 63 -14.93 12.20 -1.92
N LEU A 64 -14.23 11.95 -0.81
CA LEU A 64 -12.77 12.01 -0.68
C LEU A 64 -12.05 11.27 -1.83
N TYR A 65 -12.60 10.14 -2.25
CA TYR A 65 -11.98 9.24 -3.23
C TYR A 65 -11.86 9.87 -4.63
N TYR A 66 -12.71 10.81 -5.00
CA TYR A 66 -12.54 11.55 -6.25
C TYR A 66 -11.29 12.44 -6.22
N GLY A 67 -11.07 13.14 -5.10
CA GLY A 67 -9.86 13.93 -4.88
C GLY A 67 -8.59 13.07 -4.88
N LEU A 68 -8.62 11.93 -4.18
CA LEU A 68 -7.51 10.98 -4.11
C LEU A 68 -7.17 10.39 -5.48
N VAL A 69 -8.16 9.93 -6.24
CA VAL A 69 -7.93 9.36 -7.57
C VAL A 69 -7.42 10.41 -8.55
N ARG A 70 -7.92 11.67 -8.47
CA ARG A 70 -7.37 12.77 -9.26
C ARG A 70 -5.88 12.96 -8.96
N ARG A 71 -5.52 13.08 -7.68
CA ARG A 71 -4.13 13.22 -7.27
C ARG A 71 -3.29 12.04 -7.76
N LEU A 72 -3.77 10.80 -7.58
CA LEU A 72 -3.08 9.61 -8.01
C LEU A 72 -2.72 9.67 -9.50
N VAL A 73 -3.67 9.99 -10.38
CA VAL A 73 -3.42 10.02 -11.82
C VAL A 73 -2.59 11.24 -12.28
N GLU A 74 -2.55 12.33 -11.51
CA GLU A 74 -1.77 13.53 -11.79
C GLU A 74 -0.35 13.45 -11.22
N GLU A 75 -0.21 12.95 -9.99
CA GLU A 75 1.03 12.98 -9.20
C GLU A 75 1.88 11.72 -9.34
N VAL A 76 1.32 10.59 -9.82
CA VAL A 76 2.03 9.31 -9.95
C VAL A 76 2.12 8.87 -11.41
N ARG A 77 3.24 8.22 -11.77
CA ARG A 77 3.42 7.64 -13.12
C ARG A 77 2.39 6.55 -13.37
N GLU A 78 1.83 6.53 -14.59
CA GLU A 78 0.82 5.55 -15.00
C GLU A 78 1.30 4.10 -14.80
N GLU A 79 2.56 3.84 -15.14
CA GLU A 79 3.16 2.51 -14.99
C GLU A 79 3.18 2.05 -13.53
N VAL A 80 3.49 2.95 -12.60
CA VAL A 80 3.48 2.66 -11.15
C VAL A 80 2.05 2.40 -10.68
N ILE A 81 1.09 3.25 -11.04
CA ILE A 81 -0.33 3.06 -10.70
C ILE A 81 -0.81 1.69 -11.16
N CYS A 82 -0.55 1.34 -12.43
CA CYS A 82 -0.99 0.08 -13.00
C CYS A 82 -0.31 -1.12 -12.34
N ASN A 83 1.02 -1.11 -12.18
CA ASN A 83 1.73 -2.25 -11.59
C ASN A 83 1.37 -2.43 -10.11
N VAL A 84 1.42 -1.37 -9.30
CA VAL A 84 1.05 -1.46 -7.87
C VAL A 84 -0.42 -1.89 -7.71
N GLY A 85 -1.34 -1.27 -8.46
CA GLY A 85 -2.76 -1.58 -8.38
C GLY A 85 -3.08 -3.01 -8.78
N ILE A 86 -2.44 -3.54 -9.82
CA ILE A 86 -2.65 -4.92 -10.29
C ILE A 86 -1.98 -5.92 -9.35
N ASN A 87 -0.74 -5.68 -8.94
CA ASN A 87 -0.02 -6.60 -8.04
C ASN A 87 -0.73 -6.66 -6.67
N LEU A 88 -1.14 -5.54 -6.11
CA LEU A 88 -1.85 -5.52 -4.83
C LEU A 88 -3.30 -6.03 -4.98
N GLY A 89 -4.06 -5.49 -5.93
CA GLY A 89 -5.47 -5.81 -6.08
C GLY A 89 -5.68 -7.18 -6.73
N PHE A 90 -5.22 -7.35 -7.97
CA PHE A 90 -5.51 -8.54 -8.76
C PHE A 90 -4.66 -9.74 -8.31
N ASP A 91 -3.35 -9.57 -8.15
CA ASP A 91 -2.45 -10.67 -7.82
C ASP A 91 -2.55 -11.05 -6.34
N SER A 92 -2.40 -10.11 -5.40
CA SER A 92 -2.35 -10.40 -3.96
C SER A 92 -3.71 -10.69 -3.34
N LEU A 93 -4.73 -9.86 -3.60
CA LEU A 93 -5.97 -9.90 -2.82
C LEU A 93 -7.14 -10.58 -3.54
N ILE A 94 -7.32 -10.37 -4.85
CA ILE A 94 -8.59 -10.73 -5.51
C ILE A 94 -8.51 -12.04 -6.26
N TYR A 95 -7.46 -12.30 -7.06
CA TYR A 95 -7.50 -13.37 -8.05
C TYR A 95 -6.38 -14.39 -7.95
N VAL A 96 -5.10 -14.03 -8.20
CA VAL A 96 -4.00 -14.99 -8.35
C VAL A 96 -3.72 -15.73 -7.06
N ALA A 97 -3.50 -15.02 -5.96
CA ALA A 97 -3.25 -15.61 -4.65
C ALA A 97 -4.37 -16.57 -4.22
N SER A 98 -5.63 -16.17 -4.43
CA SER A 98 -6.78 -17.02 -4.07
C SER A 98 -6.86 -18.30 -4.89
N ARG A 99 -6.35 -18.31 -6.14
CA ARG A 99 -6.28 -19.51 -6.96
C ARG A 99 -5.17 -20.45 -6.53
N ILE A 100 -3.98 -19.90 -6.27
CA ILE A 100 -2.84 -20.71 -5.81
C ILE A 100 -3.15 -21.36 -4.46
N LYS A 101 -3.73 -20.61 -3.52
CA LYS A 101 -4.11 -21.12 -2.19
C LYS A 101 -5.19 -22.21 -2.26
N ALA A 102 -6.13 -22.12 -3.19
CA ALA A 102 -7.16 -23.14 -3.39
C ALA A 102 -6.58 -24.50 -3.84
N GLU A 103 -5.38 -24.52 -4.41
CA GLU A 103 -4.69 -25.70 -4.93
C GLU A 103 -3.75 -26.38 -3.91
N GLY A 104 -3.60 -25.84 -2.70
CA GLY A 104 -2.85 -26.51 -1.65
C GLY A 104 -2.13 -25.66 -0.60
N ASN A 105 -2.01 -24.36 -0.80
CA ASN A 105 -1.26 -23.46 0.09
C ASN A 105 -2.18 -22.57 0.95
N ARG A 106 -3.10 -23.17 1.70
CA ARG A 106 -4.15 -22.43 2.43
C ARG A 106 -3.62 -21.57 3.58
N ASP A 107 -2.47 -21.95 4.16
CA ASP A 107 -1.92 -21.30 5.36
C ASP A 107 -0.90 -20.19 5.03
N THR A 108 -0.73 -19.83 3.76
CA THR A 108 0.21 -18.79 3.37
C THR A 108 -0.39 -17.40 3.63
N SER A 109 0.38 -16.56 4.30
CA SER A 109 0.02 -15.15 4.50
C SER A 109 -0.14 -14.42 3.16
N TRP A 110 -0.95 -13.38 3.16
CA TRP A 110 -1.08 -12.49 2.01
C TRP A 110 0.09 -11.49 1.91
N SER A 111 0.83 -11.29 3.00
CA SER A 111 1.94 -10.33 3.10
C SER A 111 3.14 -10.91 3.83
N ASN A 112 4.30 -10.34 3.57
CA ASN A 112 5.57 -10.68 4.19
C ASN A 112 6.31 -9.41 4.60
N VAL A 113 7.19 -9.52 5.57
CA VAL A 113 8.10 -8.45 6.00
C VAL A 113 9.54 -8.93 5.92
N ALA A 114 10.45 -8.02 5.57
CA ALA A 114 11.88 -8.33 5.49
C ALA A 114 12.72 -7.09 5.79
N ILE A 115 13.95 -7.32 6.24
CA ILE A 115 15.02 -6.33 6.13
C ILE A 115 15.53 -6.36 4.68
N ALA A 116 15.64 -5.20 4.05
CA ALA A 116 15.80 -5.06 2.60
C ALA A 116 17.06 -5.68 1.98
N ASP A 117 18.09 -5.94 2.78
CA ASP A 117 19.34 -6.58 2.35
C ASP A 117 19.61 -7.93 3.04
N ALA A 118 18.57 -8.55 3.63
CA ALA A 118 18.66 -9.87 4.25
C ALA A 118 19.22 -10.91 3.26
N GLU A 119 20.04 -11.81 3.78
CA GLU A 119 20.56 -12.93 3.01
C GLU A 119 19.42 -13.86 2.58
N GLY A 120 19.47 -14.36 1.36
CA GLY A 120 18.42 -15.25 0.83
C GLY A 120 17.10 -14.57 0.44
N LEU A 121 17.01 -13.23 0.50
CA LEU A 121 15.78 -12.48 0.25
C LEU A 121 15.15 -12.77 -1.13
N ASP A 122 15.95 -12.86 -2.20
CA ASP A 122 15.47 -13.20 -3.55
C ASP A 122 14.78 -14.57 -3.61
N ALA A 123 15.39 -15.55 -2.95
CA ALA A 123 14.82 -16.90 -2.83
C ALA A 123 13.53 -16.90 -1.97
N ALA A 124 13.51 -16.10 -0.90
CA ALA A 124 12.33 -15.97 -0.05
C ALA A 124 11.15 -15.34 -0.81
N VAL A 125 11.41 -14.30 -1.61
CA VAL A 125 10.38 -13.68 -2.47
C VAL A 125 9.87 -14.68 -3.49
N SER A 126 10.76 -15.41 -4.18
CA SER A 126 10.37 -16.46 -5.14
C SER A 126 9.51 -17.55 -4.50
N ALA A 127 9.88 -17.99 -3.29
CA ALA A 127 9.12 -19.02 -2.54
C ALA A 127 7.73 -18.50 -2.15
N ALA A 128 7.63 -17.26 -1.69
CA ALA A 128 6.36 -16.61 -1.33
C ALA A 128 5.44 -16.46 -2.55
N GLU A 129 5.95 -16.02 -3.70
CA GLU A 129 5.18 -15.93 -4.96
C GLU A 129 4.60 -17.30 -5.37
N ASN A 130 5.41 -18.35 -5.29
CA ASN A 130 4.98 -19.72 -5.57
C ASN A 130 3.89 -20.21 -4.60
N ALA A 131 3.89 -19.70 -3.38
CA ALA A 131 2.90 -19.99 -2.36
C ALA A 131 1.66 -19.07 -2.42
N GLY A 132 1.64 -18.08 -3.31
CA GLY A 132 0.52 -17.14 -3.49
C GLY A 132 0.56 -15.93 -2.57
N SER A 133 1.75 -15.49 -2.16
CA SER A 133 1.97 -14.27 -1.39
C SER A 133 2.81 -13.29 -2.23
N PHE A 134 2.24 -12.13 -2.56
CA PHE A 134 2.82 -11.17 -3.50
C PHE A 134 3.03 -9.78 -2.87
N THR A 135 2.79 -9.62 -1.58
CA THR A 135 2.94 -8.33 -0.90
C THR A 135 4.10 -8.39 0.08
N TRP A 136 4.99 -7.41 -0.02
CA TRP A 136 6.18 -7.31 0.82
C TRP A 136 6.30 -5.94 1.46
N VAL A 137 6.77 -5.88 2.70
CA VAL A 137 7.25 -4.66 3.34
C VAL A 137 8.75 -4.83 3.60
N PHE A 138 9.56 -4.06 2.90
CA PHE A 138 11.01 -4.05 3.02
C PHE A 138 11.44 -2.88 3.90
N ALA A 139 11.95 -3.15 5.10
CA ALA A 139 12.53 -2.12 5.95
C ALA A 139 14.00 -1.87 5.60
N LEU A 140 14.34 -0.62 5.34
CA LEU A 140 15.73 -0.18 5.20
C LEU A 140 16.29 0.14 6.58
N THR A 141 17.26 -0.63 7.05
CA THR A 141 18.03 -0.35 8.27
C THR A 141 19.41 0.26 7.96
N ARG A 142 19.74 0.35 6.68
CA ARG A 142 20.98 0.90 6.10
C ARG A 142 20.72 1.40 4.68
N PRO A 143 21.66 2.14 4.05
CA PRO A 143 21.47 2.65 2.70
C PRO A 143 21.10 1.56 1.70
N LEU A 144 20.17 1.86 0.80
CA LEU A 144 19.68 0.94 -0.22
C LEU A 144 20.81 0.45 -1.13
N THR A 145 20.82 -0.84 -1.45
CA THR A 145 21.81 -1.44 -2.34
C THR A 145 21.24 -1.74 -3.72
N ALA A 146 22.12 -1.77 -4.74
CA ALA A 146 21.73 -2.21 -6.08
C ALA A 146 21.16 -3.64 -6.10
N ARG A 147 21.57 -4.51 -5.16
CA ARG A 147 21.05 -5.86 -5.00
C ARG A 147 19.57 -5.83 -4.63
N THR A 148 19.16 -5.02 -3.66
CA THR A 148 17.77 -4.89 -3.24
C THR A 148 16.89 -4.37 -4.38
N VAL A 149 17.36 -3.36 -5.10
CA VAL A 149 16.69 -2.84 -6.31
C VAL A 149 16.52 -3.95 -7.35
N GLN A 150 17.55 -4.77 -7.57
CA GLN A 150 17.47 -5.89 -8.50
C GLN A 150 16.44 -6.94 -8.07
N ILE A 151 16.33 -7.23 -6.77
CA ILE A 151 15.29 -8.12 -6.24
C ILE A 151 13.90 -7.57 -6.55
N ILE A 152 13.62 -6.30 -6.25
CA ILE A 152 12.32 -5.67 -6.54
C ILE A 152 11.99 -5.79 -8.03
N ARG A 153 12.94 -5.53 -8.91
CA ARG A 153 12.75 -5.60 -10.37
C ARG A 153 12.62 -7.01 -10.93
N ASN A 154 13.26 -8.00 -10.30
CA ASN A 154 13.16 -9.41 -10.71
C ASN A 154 11.79 -10.02 -10.38
N HIS A 155 11.03 -9.41 -9.48
CA HIS A 155 9.73 -9.90 -9.02
C HIS A 155 8.58 -8.96 -9.46
N PRO A 156 8.29 -8.86 -10.76
CA PRO A 156 7.35 -7.86 -11.30
C PRO A 156 5.88 -8.15 -10.93
N TYR A 157 5.58 -9.31 -10.36
CA TYR A 157 4.23 -9.68 -9.89
C TYR A 157 3.99 -9.33 -8.44
N SER A 158 5.03 -9.04 -7.69
CA SER A 158 4.94 -8.62 -6.29
C SER A 158 4.88 -7.10 -6.17
N VAL A 159 4.24 -6.62 -5.11
CA VAL A 159 4.29 -5.23 -4.67
C VAL A 159 5.20 -5.11 -3.45
N PHE A 160 6.05 -4.09 -3.46
CA PHE A 160 7.02 -3.82 -2.40
C PHE A 160 6.75 -2.46 -1.76
N PHE A 161 6.39 -2.47 -0.48
CA PHE A 161 6.38 -1.26 0.34
C PHE A 161 7.78 -1.09 0.93
N VAL A 162 8.51 -0.06 0.49
CA VAL A 162 9.87 0.21 0.94
C VAL A 162 9.81 1.22 2.08
N LEU A 163 9.96 0.73 3.30
CA LEU A 163 9.91 1.51 4.53
C LEU A 163 11.30 2.00 4.90
N ALA A 164 11.49 3.29 5.04
CA ALA A 164 12.78 3.89 5.37
C ALA A 164 12.64 5.11 6.29
N ASP A 165 13.56 5.23 7.24
CA ASP A 165 13.79 6.51 7.91
C ASP A 165 14.12 7.59 6.87
N PRO A 166 13.63 8.84 7.00
CA PRO A 166 13.90 9.92 6.06
C PRO A 166 15.40 10.12 5.79
N ALA A 167 16.27 9.92 6.78
CA ALA A 167 17.71 10.03 6.62
C ALA A 167 18.33 8.99 5.66
N LEU A 168 17.66 7.84 5.46
CA LEU A 168 18.06 6.81 4.49
C LEU A 168 17.45 7.04 3.11
N MET A 169 16.45 7.90 2.98
CA MET A 169 15.80 8.23 1.71
C MET A 169 16.51 9.41 1.02
N THR A 170 17.83 9.27 0.86
CA THR A 170 18.67 10.27 0.18
C THR A 170 18.31 10.40 -1.31
N PRO A 171 18.71 11.48 -2.01
CA PRO A 171 18.52 11.61 -3.46
C PRO A 171 19.05 10.41 -4.26
N GLU A 172 20.14 9.79 -3.82
CA GLU A 172 20.71 8.59 -4.44
C GLU A 172 19.77 7.37 -4.25
N THR A 173 19.21 7.20 -3.05
CA THR A 173 18.24 6.15 -2.75
C THR A 173 16.97 6.32 -3.60
N VAL A 174 16.45 7.55 -3.69
CA VAL A 174 15.27 7.88 -4.51
C VAL A 174 15.56 7.58 -5.99
N MET A 175 16.73 7.95 -6.49
CA MET A 175 17.17 7.66 -7.87
C MET A 175 17.26 6.17 -8.16
N LEU A 176 17.70 5.35 -7.20
CA LEU A 176 17.79 3.90 -7.33
C LEU A 176 16.39 3.25 -7.35
N LEU A 177 15.43 3.78 -6.57
CA LEU A 177 14.05 3.26 -6.50
C LEU A 177 13.17 3.73 -7.67
N GLU A 178 13.46 4.87 -8.28
CA GLU A 178 12.64 5.43 -9.36
C GLU A 178 12.28 4.43 -10.48
N PRO A 179 13.16 3.54 -10.95
CA PRO A 179 12.81 2.54 -11.97
C PRO A 179 11.99 1.35 -11.44
N CYS A 180 11.73 1.26 -10.13
CA CYS A 180 10.95 0.19 -9.53
C CYS A 180 9.45 0.50 -9.62
N VAL A 181 8.81 0.13 -10.72
CA VAL A 181 7.39 0.45 -11.00
C VAL A 181 6.39 -0.34 -10.15
N ASN A 182 6.84 -1.29 -9.37
CA ASN A 182 6.07 -2.12 -8.43
C ASN A 182 6.41 -1.84 -6.97
N ALA A 183 7.00 -0.69 -6.69
CA ALA A 183 7.32 -0.21 -5.35
C ALA A 183 6.40 0.94 -4.92
N VAL A 184 6.18 1.03 -3.61
CA VAL A 184 5.56 2.14 -2.89
C VAL A 184 6.51 2.55 -1.78
N GLU A 185 6.96 3.78 -1.77
CA GLU A 185 7.92 4.28 -0.80
C GLU A 185 7.20 4.83 0.44
N LEU A 186 7.62 4.40 1.61
CA LEU A 186 7.09 4.82 2.91
C LEU A 186 8.17 5.51 3.73
N LEU A 187 7.99 6.79 4.01
CA LEU A 187 8.82 7.53 4.97
C LEU A 187 8.36 7.20 6.39
N PHE A 188 9.25 6.60 7.18
CA PHE A 188 8.97 6.22 8.55
C PHE A 188 9.25 7.36 9.50
N LEU A 189 8.21 7.84 10.19
CA LEU A 189 8.29 8.89 11.19
C LEU A 189 8.02 8.30 12.56
N HIS A 190 8.90 8.56 13.53
CA HIS A 190 8.80 8.05 14.90
C HIS A 190 7.82 8.85 15.78
N GLU A 191 7.31 9.95 15.24
CA GLU A 191 6.32 10.84 15.88
C GLU A 191 5.61 11.68 14.79
N PRO A 192 4.45 12.28 15.09
CA PRO A 192 3.71 13.08 14.11
C PRO A 192 4.35 14.47 13.92
N GLU A 193 5.58 14.47 13.41
CA GLU A 193 6.36 15.64 13.04
C GLU A 193 7.10 15.41 11.73
N LEU A 194 7.04 16.40 10.82
CA LEU A 194 7.78 16.37 9.57
C LEU A 194 9.14 17.05 9.74
N THR A 195 10.20 16.25 9.71
CA THR A 195 11.57 16.78 9.64
C THR A 195 11.87 17.39 8.27
N SER A 196 12.94 18.20 8.18
CA SER A 196 13.42 18.74 6.90
C SER A 196 13.75 17.64 5.90
N GLU A 197 14.39 16.58 6.36
CA GLU A 197 14.77 15.42 5.55
C GLU A 197 13.52 14.70 5.00
N ALA A 198 12.47 14.52 5.82
CA ALA A 198 11.22 13.93 5.38
C ALA A 198 10.53 14.79 4.30
N CYS A 199 10.51 16.11 4.49
CA CYS A 199 9.97 17.05 3.53
C CYS A 199 10.76 17.05 2.20
N GLU A 200 12.09 17.01 2.25
CA GLU A 200 12.95 16.99 1.07
C GLU A 200 12.79 15.68 0.29
N ALA A 201 12.84 14.54 0.98
CA ALA A 201 12.65 13.23 0.36
C ALA A 201 11.25 13.11 -0.29
N ALA A 202 10.19 13.52 0.41
CA ALA A 202 8.83 13.49 -0.14
C ALA A 202 8.67 14.39 -1.37
N ARG A 203 9.27 15.59 -1.39
CA ARG A 203 9.26 16.48 -2.56
C ARG A 203 10.03 15.88 -3.75
N ASP A 204 11.20 15.25 -3.54
CA ASP A 204 11.97 14.62 -4.62
C ASP A 204 11.18 13.44 -5.21
N MET A 205 10.63 12.55 -4.38
CA MET A 205 9.78 11.45 -4.83
C MET A 205 8.55 11.94 -5.61
N LYS A 206 7.87 12.97 -5.11
CA LYS A 206 6.71 13.58 -5.78
C LYS A 206 7.10 14.22 -7.11
N HIS A 207 8.25 14.90 -7.19
CA HIS A 207 8.78 15.47 -8.44
C HIS A 207 9.03 14.38 -9.49
N ARG A 208 9.51 13.21 -9.08
CA ARG A 208 9.73 12.03 -9.94
C ARG A 208 8.46 11.22 -10.20
N LYS A 209 7.33 11.67 -9.68
CA LYS A 209 6.03 10.99 -9.79
C LYS A 209 6.08 9.53 -9.29
N MET A 210 6.79 9.29 -8.20
CA MET A 210 6.80 8.03 -7.47
C MET A 210 5.55 7.92 -6.58
N PHE A 211 5.17 6.70 -6.19
CA PHE A 211 4.03 6.50 -5.30
C PHE A 211 4.51 6.41 -3.87
N CYS A 212 4.51 7.52 -3.17
CA CYS A 212 5.05 7.62 -1.81
C CYS A 212 3.99 8.01 -0.77
N GLY A 213 4.23 7.61 0.47
CA GLY A 213 3.43 7.92 1.63
C GLY A 213 4.24 8.04 2.90
N PHE A 214 3.54 8.24 4.00
CA PHE A 214 4.13 8.23 5.33
C PHE A 214 3.64 7.03 6.12
N LEU A 215 4.51 6.48 6.96
CA LEU A 215 4.15 5.63 8.06
C LEU A 215 4.61 6.32 9.35
N VAL A 216 3.69 6.60 10.25
CA VAL A 216 3.95 7.36 11.49
C VAL A 216 3.68 6.48 12.68
N GLU A 217 4.67 6.32 13.55
CA GLU A 217 4.53 5.59 14.79
C GLU A 217 3.98 6.52 15.89
N LEU A 218 2.92 6.10 16.56
CA LEU A 218 2.17 6.93 17.50
C LEU A 218 2.17 6.34 18.90
N ASP A 219 2.44 7.19 19.89
CA ASP A 219 2.13 6.99 21.29
C ASP A 219 0.78 7.66 21.67
N GLU A 220 0.43 7.68 22.96
CA GLU A 220 -0.79 8.30 23.47
C GLU A 220 -0.95 9.78 23.07
N ALA A 221 0.12 10.56 23.15
CA ALA A 221 0.11 11.98 22.78
C ALA A 221 0.05 12.17 21.29
N GLY A 222 0.85 11.38 20.55
CA GLY A 222 0.90 11.38 19.10
C GLY A 222 -0.42 11.02 18.44
N ALA A 223 -1.20 10.09 19.03
CA ALA A 223 -2.51 9.71 18.53
C ALA A 223 -3.49 10.90 18.49
N THR A 224 -3.43 11.78 19.50
CA THR A 224 -4.26 13.00 19.52
C THR A 224 -3.78 14.01 18.47
N GLN A 225 -2.47 14.19 18.34
CA GLN A 225 -1.87 15.14 17.38
C GLN A 225 -2.11 14.68 15.94
N ALA A 226 -2.01 13.39 15.68
CA ALA A 226 -2.11 12.78 14.33
C ALA A 226 -3.47 13.02 13.65
N MET A 227 -4.51 13.31 14.41
CA MET A 227 -5.86 13.58 13.89
C MET A 227 -6.21 15.08 13.87
N GLN A 228 -5.26 15.97 14.21
CA GLN A 228 -5.51 17.42 14.13
C GLN A 228 -5.51 17.89 12.66
N PRO A 229 -6.44 18.80 12.30
CA PRO A 229 -6.55 19.30 10.92
C PRO A 229 -5.24 19.89 10.39
N ASP A 230 -4.52 20.67 11.20
CA ASP A 230 -3.24 21.28 10.79
C ASP A 230 -2.19 20.23 10.38
N TRP A 231 -2.12 19.11 11.12
CA TRP A 231 -1.23 18.00 10.78
C TRP A 231 -1.65 17.31 9.48
N LEU A 232 -2.94 17.03 9.33
CA LEU A 232 -3.47 16.38 8.13
C LEU A 232 -3.30 17.26 6.89
N ASP A 233 -3.51 18.57 7.02
CA ASP A 233 -3.28 19.55 5.94
C ASP A 233 -1.81 19.59 5.50
N VAL A 234 -0.89 19.51 6.46
CA VAL A 234 0.55 19.47 6.15
C VAL A 234 0.92 18.16 5.45
N LEU A 235 0.49 17.01 5.97
CA LEU A 235 0.74 15.71 5.34
C LEU A 235 0.21 15.64 3.90
N ALA A 236 -0.99 16.16 3.68
CA ALA A 236 -1.62 16.14 2.37
C ALA A 236 -0.87 16.95 1.30
N GLN A 237 -0.01 17.89 1.66
CA GLN A 237 0.84 18.60 0.72
C GLN A 237 1.91 17.69 0.11
N TYR A 238 2.34 16.68 0.86
CA TYR A 238 3.43 15.78 0.47
C TYR A 238 2.96 14.43 -0.02
N SER A 239 1.86 13.90 0.53
CA SER A 239 1.35 12.58 0.21
C SER A 239 -0.16 12.54 0.09
N MET A 240 -0.69 11.52 -0.59
CA MET A 240 -2.11 11.23 -0.65
C MET A 240 -2.57 10.17 0.35
N PHE A 241 -1.66 9.54 1.09
CA PHE A 241 -1.98 8.60 2.14
C PHE A 241 -0.97 8.62 3.28
N CYS A 242 -1.43 8.23 4.48
CA CYS A 242 -0.61 8.04 5.65
C CYS A 242 -1.08 6.80 6.41
N ILE A 243 -0.13 6.02 6.90
CA ILE A 243 -0.36 4.84 7.71
C ILE A 243 0.06 5.17 9.14
N TYR A 244 -0.82 4.91 10.10
CA TYR A 244 -0.51 5.05 11.52
C TYR A 244 -0.24 3.69 12.13
N ALA A 245 0.92 3.54 12.76
CA ALA A 245 1.33 2.38 13.55
C ALA A 245 1.37 2.76 15.03
N ARG A 246 1.09 1.81 15.91
CA ARG A 246 1.00 2.06 17.36
C ARG A 246 2.28 1.65 18.05
N LYS A 247 2.76 2.48 18.98
CA LYS A 247 3.80 2.05 19.92
C LYS A 247 3.22 1.03 20.90
N PRO A 248 4.03 0.07 21.37
CA PRO A 248 3.55 -1.02 22.24
C PRO A 248 2.92 -0.59 23.58
N ASP A 249 3.20 0.63 24.03
CA ASP A 249 2.70 1.20 25.29
C ASP A 249 1.37 1.98 25.13
N MET A 250 0.84 2.11 23.91
CA MET A 250 -0.46 2.74 23.68
C MET A 250 -1.60 1.90 24.29
N THR A 251 -2.51 2.58 25.01
CA THR A 251 -3.66 1.90 25.60
C THR A 251 -4.65 1.40 24.58
N GLU A 252 -5.41 0.33 24.91
CA GLU A 252 -6.48 -0.17 24.05
C GLU A 252 -7.59 0.84 23.79
N GLU A 253 -7.84 1.76 24.73
CA GLU A 253 -8.85 2.80 24.59
C GLU A 253 -8.43 3.81 23.52
N THR A 254 -7.22 4.35 23.63
CA THR A 254 -6.64 5.28 22.64
C THR A 254 -6.55 4.63 21.28
N SER A 255 -6.12 3.38 21.22
CA SER A 255 -6.06 2.56 20.00
C SER A 255 -7.42 2.47 19.29
N ARG A 256 -8.48 2.11 20.01
CA ARG A 256 -9.85 2.04 19.47
C ARG A 256 -10.38 3.40 19.02
N ASN A 257 -10.10 4.43 19.77
CA ASN A 257 -10.50 5.80 19.43
C ASN A 257 -9.81 6.28 18.17
N LEU A 258 -8.49 6.05 18.05
CA LEU A 258 -7.72 6.38 16.85
C LEU A 258 -8.28 5.64 15.62
N HIS A 259 -8.46 4.31 15.73
CA HIS A 259 -9.05 3.53 14.62
C HIS A 259 -10.43 4.06 14.21
N THR A 260 -11.29 4.37 15.17
CA THR A 260 -12.61 4.92 14.89
C THR A 260 -12.54 6.25 14.13
N GLN A 261 -11.62 7.14 14.50
CA GLN A 261 -11.40 8.41 13.81
C GLN A 261 -10.84 8.20 12.40
N ILE A 262 -9.90 7.25 12.22
CA ILE A 262 -9.37 6.88 10.90
C ILE A 262 -10.49 6.38 9.99
N VAL A 263 -11.32 5.44 10.46
CA VAL A 263 -12.47 4.92 9.67
C VAL A 263 -13.43 6.05 9.31
N HIS A 264 -13.78 6.89 10.27
CA HIS A 264 -14.66 8.03 10.08
C HIS A 264 -14.12 9.02 9.03
N SER A 265 -12.83 9.31 9.05
CA SER A 265 -12.19 10.18 8.05
C SER A 265 -12.29 9.66 6.60
N ARG A 266 -12.46 8.35 6.41
CA ARG A 266 -12.62 7.72 5.08
C ARG A 266 -14.03 7.85 4.52
N GLU A 267 -15.03 7.99 5.38
CA GLU A 267 -16.45 7.98 5.01
C GLU A 267 -17.06 9.39 4.96
N GLU A 268 -16.47 10.34 5.62
CA GLU A 268 -16.95 11.73 5.66
C GLU A 268 -16.45 12.58 4.50
N VAL A 269 -17.07 13.77 4.35
CA VAL A 269 -16.60 14.84 3.48
C VAL A 269 -15.41 15.52 4.15
N VAL A 270 -14.23 15.00 3.88
CA VAL A 270 -13.00 15.61 4.37
C VAL A 270 -12.53 16.66 3.36
N GLN A 271 -12.18 17.84 3.85
CA GLN A 271 -11.68 18.95 3.00
C GLN A 271 -10.30 18.62 2.37
N VAL A 272 -9.58 17.65 2.95
CA VAL A 272 -8.21 17.31 2.57
C VAL A 272 -8.19 15.90 1.96
N PRO A 273 -7.74 15.74 0.70
CA PRO A 273 -7.65 14.44 0.05
C PRO A 273 -6.42 13.65 0.56
N LEU A 274 -6.53 13.13 1.76
CA LEU A 274 -5.55 12.27 2.43
C LEU A 274 -6.24 11.00 2.92
N LEU A 275 -5.76 9.84 2.50
CA LEU A 275 -6.27 8.54 2.94
C LEU A 275 -5.46 8.05 4.15
N LEU A 276 -6.14 7.83 5.27
CA LEU A 276 -5.51 7.31 6.48
C LEU A 276 -5.70 5.80 6.59
N PHE A 277 -4.67 5.09 7.05
CA PHE A 277 -4.70 3.67 7.38
C PHE A 277 -4.25 3.43 8.81
N ASP A 278 -4.81 2.40 9.43
CA ASP A 278 -4.37 1.84 10.70
C ASP A 278 -3.55 0.57 10.40
N TRP A 279 -2.26 0.59 10.73
CA TRP A 279 -1.33 -0.50 10.40
C TRP A 279 -1.82 -1.84 10.95
N GLU A 280 -2.14 -1.88 12.24
CA GLU A 280 -2.52 -3.14 12.91
C GLU A 280 -3.92 -3.59 12.49
N GLU A 281 -4.90 -2.70 12.58
CA GLU A 281 -6.30 -3.07 12.40
C GLU A 281 -6.66 -3.32 10.94
N ASP A 282 -6.21 -2.48 10.01
CA ASP A 282 -6.48 -2.68 8.58
C ASP A 282 -5.75 -3.92 8.05
N LEU A 283 -4.48 -4.17 8.48
CA LEU A 283 -3.77 -5.39 8.09
C LEU A 283 -4.44 -6.64 8.65
N ARG A 284 -4.93 -6.59 9.90
CA ARG A 284 -5.68 -7.69 10.52
C ARG A 284 -6.97 -7.98 9.75
N GLN A 285 -7.73 -6.95 9.36
CA GLN A 285 -8.95 -7.10 8.57
C GLN A 285 -8.67 -7.66 7.18
N ILE A 286 -7.66 -7.15 6.49
CA ILE A 286 -7.22 -7.68 5.19
C ILE A 286 -6.79 -9.15 5.36
N GLY A 287 -5.99 -9.45 6.38
CA GLY A 287 -5.52 -10.80 6.69
C GLY A 287 -6.67 -11.78 6.95
N ALA A 288 -7.67 -11.35 7.73
CA ALA A 288 -8.85 -12.18 8.02
C ALA A 288 -9.63 -12.57 6.76
N VAL A 289 -9.61 -11.74 5.72
CA VAL A 289 -10.27 -12.01 4.44
C VAL A 289 -9.36 -12.76 3.46
N ALA A 290 -8.11 -12.30 3.31
CA ALA A 290 -7.17 -12.80 2.29
C ALA A 290 -6.47 -14.11 2.72
N SER A 291 -6.21 -14.28 4.01
CA SER A 291 -5.46 -15.42 4.57
C SER A 291 -5.87 -15.71 6.02
N PRO A 292 -7.10 -16.21 6.26
CA PRO A 292 -7.59 -16.44 7.61
C PRO A 292 -6.65 -17.34 8.42
N GLY A 293 -6.20 -16.85 9.59
CA GLY A 293 -5.34 -17.60 10.52
C GLY A 293 -3.84 -17.61 10.18
N ALA A 294 -3.42 -17.02 9.05
CA ALA A 294 -2.00 -16.92 8.73
C ALA A 294 -1.40 -15.60 9.29
N VAL A 295 -0.18 -15.70 9.80
CA VAL A 295 0.63 -14.54 10.21
C VAL A 295 1.52 -14.06 9.07
N PRO A 296 1.95 -12.78 9.03
CA PRO A 296 2.91 -12.30 8.03
C PRO A 296 4.18 -13.15 8.00
N GLY A 297 4.62 -13.52 6.79
CA GLY A 297 5.91 -14.18 6.60
C GLY A 297 7.05 -13.23 6.99
N ARG A 298 8.14 -13.77 7.56
CA ARG A 298 9.27 -12.96 8.03
C ARG A 298 10.57 -13.43 7.38
N CYS A 299 11.34 -12.50 6.84
CA CYS A 299 12.71 -12.73 6.35
C CYS A 299 13.64 -11.70 7.00
N LEU A 300 14.11 -12.05 8.20
CA LEU A 300 14.92 -11.17 9.04
C LEU A 300 16.29 -11.84 9.26
N PRO A 301 17.40 -11.07 9.23
CA PRO A 301 18.70 -11.55 9.66
C PRO A 301 18.66 -12.00 11.13
N GLU A 302 19.56 -12.91 11.50
CA GLU A 302 19.66 -13.41 12.87
C GLU A 302 19.94 -12.24 13.84
N GLY A 303 19.11 -12.10 14.88
CA GLY A 303 19.21 -11.04 15.88
C GLY A 303 18.64 -9.68 15.48
N GLU A 304 18.14 -9.53 14.25
CA GLU A 304 17.43 -8.32 13.84
C GLU A 304 15.92 -8.45 14.08
N THR A 305 15.28 -7.31 14.41
CA THR A 305 13.83 -7.19 14.54
C THR A 305 13.29 -6.25 13.47
N PHE A 306 12.04 -6.50 13.06
CA PHE A 306 11.36 -5.56 12.18
C PHE A 306 11.03 -4.28 12.97
N PRO A 307 11.14 -3.08 12.36
CA PRO A 307 10.97 -1.81 13.10
C PRO A 307 9.56 -1.56 13.62
N LEU A 308 8.57 -2.31 13.14
CA LEU A 308 7.18 -2.19 13.57
C LEU A 308 6.73 -3.44 14.33
N ASN A 309 5.77 -3.26 15.25
CA ASN A 309 5.10 -4.40 15.87
C ASN A 309 4.29 -5.16 14.83
N LEU A 310 4.46 -6.50 14.82
CA LEU A 310 3.80 -7.41 13.88
C LEU A 310 2.89 -8.43 14.58
N ASP A 311 2.79 -8.35 15.90
CA ASP A 311 2.06 -9.31 16.74
C ASP A 311 0.62 -8.86 16.99
#